data_01a4633ee9d2efd3a70398daaf3f0a57
#
_entry.id   01a4633ee9d2efd3a70398daaf3f0a57
#
_cell.length_a   1.000
_cell.length_b   1.000
_cell.length_c   1.000
_cell.angle_alpha   90.00
_cell.angle_beta   90.00
_cell.angle_gamma   90.00
#
_symmetry.space_group_name_H-M   'P 1'
#
loop_
_entity.id
_entity.type
_entity.pdbx_description
1 polymer ?
#
loop_
_entity_poly.entity_id
_entity_poly.type
_entity_poly.pdbx_seq_one_letter_code
_entity_poly.pdbx_strand_id
1 'polypeptide(L)'
;MSFNPIDYDIPDRYRHWQGDTAEDYIGPFFFYMDGEHPRTAFRVQARHCNALQTVHGGVLMSFADYTLCLGANGGSEAESVVTVSCNNEFVAPASEGELVTGEAETIRRGRNIVFMRCALRVGDQIVLTSSAVIKRLGKK
;
A
#
# COMPACT_ATOMS: atom_id res chain seq x y z
N MET A 1 -1.25 -15.56 10.23
CA MET A 1 -1.77 -16.00 8.94
C MET A 1 -0.88 -15.49 7.83
N SER A 2 -0.65 -16.30 6.82
CA SER A 2 0.20 -15.94 5.69
C SER A 2 -0.58 -16.16 4.38
N PHE A 3 -0.37 -15.27 3.43
CA PHE A 3 -0.99 -15.34 2.11
C PHE A 3 0.10 -15.52 1.05
N ASN A 4 -0.20 -16.35 0.06
CA ASN A 4 0.71 -16.60 -1.04
C ASN A 4 0.30 -15.73 -2.24
N PRO A 5 1.17 -14.85 -2.75
CA PRO A 5 0.83 -13.97 -3.86
C PRO A 5 0.37 -14.72 -5.12
N ILE A 6 0.91 -15.92 -5.37
CA ILE A 6 0.55 -16.71 -6.55
C ILE A 6 -0.93 -17.07 -6.56
N ASP A 7 -1.54 -17.25 -5.38
CA ASP A 7 -2.98 -17.54 -5.27
C ASP A 7 -3.84 -16.37 -5.76
N TYR A 8 -3.24 -15.20 -5.91
CA TYR A 8 -3.91 -13.97 -6.36
C TYR A 8 -3.43 -13.51 -7.73
N ASP A 9 -2.72 -14.39 -8.44
CA ASP A 9 -2.11 -14.08 -9.74
C ASP A 9 -1.19 -12.85 -9.65
N ILE A 10 -0.35 -12.86 -8.62
CA ILE A 10 0.67 -11.84 -8.34
C ILE A 10 2.03 -12.55 -8.36
N PRO A 11 3.07 -11.98 -9.01
CA PRO A 11 4.38 -12.61 -9.09
C PRO A 11 4.95 -12.99 -7.72
N ASP A 12 5.69 -14.10 -7.66
CA ASP A 12 6.21 -14.66 -6.41
C ASP A 12 7.32 -13.84 -5.76
N ARG A 13 7.86 -12.83 -6.44
CA ARG A 13 8.80 -11.88 -5.84
C ARG A 13 8.13 -11.01 -4.78
N TYR A 14 6.80 -10.84 -4.85
CA TYR A 14 6.04 -10.14 -3.83
C TYR A 14 5.90 -11.00 -2.58
N ARG A 15 5.86 -10.35 -1.43
CA ARG A 15 5.74 -11.02 -0.13
C ARG A 15 4.57 -10.45 0.65
N HIS A 16 4.08 -11.24 1.60
CA HIS A 16 3.05 -10.82 2.54
C HIS A 16 3.69 -10.27 3.82
N TRP A 17 3.24 -9.10 4.26
CA TRP A 17 3.64 -8.56 5.55
C TRP A 17 2.81 -9.24 6.63
N GLN A 18 3.48 -9.90 7.58
CA GLN A 18 2.81 -10.69 8.61
C GLN A 18 2.45 -9.83 9.81
N GLY A 19 1.30 -10.12 10.43
CA GLY A 19 0.93 -9.58 11.72
C GLY A 19 0.01 -8.37 11.69
N ASP A 20 -0.42 -7.92 10.52
CA ASP A 20 -1.40 -6.83 10.41
C ASP A 20 -2.75 -7.41 10.01
N THR A 21 -3.58 -7.68 11.02
CA THR A 21 -4.87 -8.33 10.82
C THR A 21 -5.83 -7.48 10.00
N ALA A 22 -5.80 -6.15 10.19
CA ALA A 22 -6.68 -5.25 9.43
C ALA A 22 -6.30 -5.25 7.96
N GLU A 23 -5.01 -5.18 7.64
CA GLU A 23 -4.54 -5.23 6.26
C GLU A 23 -4.89 -6.57 5.61
N ASP A 24 -4.74 -7.67 6.36
CA ASP A 24 -5.10 -9.00 5.87
C ASP A 24 -6.58 -9.10 5.55
N TYR A 25 -7.42 -8.50 6.39
CA TYR A 25 -8.87 -8.51 6.20
C TYR A 25 -9.30 -7.69 4.99
N ILE A 26 -8.68 -6.51 4.81
CA ILE A 26 -9.00 -5.58 3.71
C ILE A 26 -8.39 -6.07 2.40
N GLY A 27 -7.15 -6.57 2.44
CA GLY A 27 -6.40 -7.00 1.28
C GLY A 27 -6.72 -8.40 0.80
N PRO A 28 -5.79 -9.34 0.84
CA PRO A 28 -4.41 -9.17 1.27
C PRO A 28 -3.58 -8.30 0.33
N PHE A 29 -2.62 -7.59 0.90
CA PHE A 29 -1.69 -6.74 0.18
C PHE A 29 -0.30 -7.39 0.17
N PHE A 30 0.47 -7.11 -0.87
CA PHE A 30 1.78 -7.72 -1.05
C PHE A 30 2.82 -6.66 -1.42
N PHE A 31 4.08 -6.94 -1.14
CA PHE A 31 5.16 -6.00 -1.41
C PHE A 31 6.46 -6.71 -1.76
N TYR A 32 7.36 -5.99 -2.37
CA TYR A 32 8.79 -6.30 -2.39
C TYR A 32 9.57 -4.99 -2.35
N MET A 33 10.84 -5.08 -1.97
CA MET A 33 11.70 -3.89 -1.93
C MET A 33 12.58 -3.88 -3.16
N ASP A 34 12.52 -2.78 -3.91
CA ASP A 34 13.41 -2.49 -5.02
C ASP A 34 14.45 -1.50 -4.50
N GLY A 35 15.52 -2.04 -3.90
CA GLY A 35 16.43 -1.24 -3.10
C GLY A 35 15.71 -0.68 -1.88
N GLU A 36 15.65 0.63 -1.77
CA GLU A 36 14.94 1.32 -0.67
C GLU A 36 13.50 1.67 -1.02
N HIS A 37 13.07 1.36 -2.25
CA HIS A 37 11.75 1.73 -2.75
C HIS A 37 10.79 0.56 -2.66
N PRO A 38 9.69 0.67 -1.89
CA PRO A 38 8.69 -0.38 -1.86
C PRO A 38 7.90 -0.41 -3.16
N ARG A 39 7.63 -1.62 -3.60
CA ARG A 39 6.68 -1.91 -4.67
C ARG A 39 5.57 -2.74 -4.07
N THR A 40 4.34 -2.34 -4.26
CA THR A 40 3.20 -3.00 -3.63
C THR A 40 2.19 -3.43 -4.68
N ALA A 41 1.36 -4.40 -4.35
CA ALA A 41 0.34 -4.89 -5.26
C ALA A 41 -0.81 -5.54 -4.49
N PHE A 42 -2.02 -5.42 -5.04
CA PHE A 42 -3.12 -6.30 -4.68
C PHE A 42 -4.00 -6.56 -5.91
N ARG A 43 -4.61 -7.76 -5.93
CA ARG A 43 -5.55 -8.12 -6.98
C ARG A 43 -6.95 -7.77 -6.53
N VAL A 44 -7.67 -6.99 -7.34
CA VAL A 44 -9.02 -6.56 -7.02
C VAL A 44 -9.98 -7.75 -7.07
N GLN A 45 -10.67 -8.00 -5.97
CA GLN A 45 -11.71 -9.01 -5.84
C GLN A 45 -13.07 -8.32 -5.73
N ALA A 46 -14.14 -9.07 -5.98
CA ALA A 46 -15.51 -8.53 -5.89
C ALA A 46 -15.78 -7.83 -4.55
N ARG A 47 -15.27 -8.40 -3.44
CA ARG A 47 -15.47 -7.84 -2.10
C ARG A 47 -14.77 -6.51 -1.87
N HIS A 48 -13.85 -6.11 -2.74
CA HIS A 48 -13.20 -4.80 -2.69
C HIS A 48 -14.03 -3.70 -3.33
N CYS A 49 -15.09 -4.07 -4.06
CA CYS A 49 -15.80 -3.15 -4.93
C CYS A 49 -17.04 -2.56 -4.25
N ASN A 50 -17.36 -1.34 -4.64
CA ASN A 50 -18.56 -0.62 -4.24
C ASN A 50 -19.75 -1.00 -5.15
N ALA A 51 -20.89 -0.32 -4.96
CA ALA A 51 -22.10 -0.58 -5.75
C ALA A 51 -21.94 -0.26 -7.25
N LEU A 52 -20.93 0.52 -7.61
CA LEU A 52 -20.61 0.84 -9.01
C LEU A 52 -19.65 -0.18 -9.64
N GLN A 53 -19.27 -1.22 -8.88
CA GLN A 53 -18.36 -2.28 -9.31
C GLN A 53 -16.93 -1.78 -9.55
N THR A 54 -16.56 -0.68 -8.89
CA THR A 54 -15.18 -0.19 -8.86
C THR A 54 -14.66 -0.31 -7.42
N VAL A 55 -13.35 -0.34 -7.26
CA VAL A 55 -12.74 -0.48 -5.94
C VAL A 55 -13.22 0.65 -5.03
N HIS A 56 -13.74 0.28 -3.86
CA HIS A 56 -14.16 1.24 -2.86
C HIS A 56 -12.98 2.13 -2.45
N GLY A 57 -13.25 3.44 -2.36
CA GLY A 57 -12.20 4.40 -2.00
C GLY A 57 -11.49 4.08 -0.70
N GLY A 58 -12.21 3.53 0.28
CA GLY A 58 -11.61 3.11 1.55
C GLY A 58 -10.58 2.00 1.39
N VAL A 59 -10.79 1.08 0.44
CA VAL A 59 -9.81 0.02 0.15
C VAL A 59 -8.57 0.63 -0.49
N LEU A 60 -8.73 1.54 -1.45
CA LEU A 60 -7.59 2.21 -2.07
C LEU A 60 -6.81 3.05 -1.06
N MET A 61 -7.48 3.73 -0.13
CA MET A 61 -6.82 4.49 0.93
C MET A 61 -6.04 3.57 1.86
N SER A 62 -6.59 2.41 2.20
CA SER A 62 -5.89 1.42 3.03
C SER A 62 -4.65 0.90 2.34
N PHE A 63 -4.74 0.62 1.04
CA PHE A 63 -3.59 0.18 0.26
C PHE A 63 -2.54 1.28 0.10
N ALA A 64 -2.98 2.54 -0.06
CA ALA A 64 -2.06 3.68 -0.10
C ALA A 64 -1.32 3.82 1.23
N ASP A 65 -2.02 3.71 2.36
CA ASP A 65 -1.42 3.76 3.68
C ASP A 65 -0.39 2.65 3.88
N TYR A 66 -0.72 1.43 3.47
CA TYR A 66 0.19 0.29 3.46
C TYR A 66 1.48 0.63 2.69
N THR A 67 1.33 1.17 1.48
CA THR A 67 2.46 1.52 0.61
C THR A 67 3.33 2.63 1.23
N LEU A 68 2.68 3.66 1.77
CA LEU A 68 3.37 4.79 2.40
C LEU A 68 4.14 4.36 3.65
N CYS A 69 3.53 3.52 4.49
CA CYS A 69 4.17 3.02 5.71
C CYS A 69 5.37 2.13 5.42
N LEU A 70 5.30 1.31 4.38
CA LEU A 70 6.44 0.51 3.93
C LEU A 70 7.60 1.39 3.48
N GLY A 71 7.29 2.49 2.79
CA GLY A 71 8.31 3.47 2.42
C GLY A 71 8.93 4.14 3.64
N ALA A 72 8.10 4.47 4.63
CA ALA A 72 8.55 5.16 5.84
C ALA A 72 9.43 4.28 6.72
N ASN A 73 9.13 2.97 6.84
CA ASN A 73 9.94 2.06 7.66
C ASN A 73 11.02 1.32 6.86
N GLY A 74 11.12 1.59 5.55
CA GLY A 74 12.10 0.94 4.68
C GLY A 74 11.88 -0.55 4.52
N GLY A 75 10.66 -1.04 4.71
CA GLY A 75 10.34 -2.45 4.65
C GLY A 75 10.86 -3.24 5.85
N SER A 76 11.25 -2.57 6.93
CA SER A 76 11.84 -3.21 8.11
C SER A 76 10.81 -3.40 9.22
N GLU A 77 10.68 -4.64 9.70
CA GLU A 77 9.85 -4.93 10.87
C GLU A 77 10.44 -4.36 12.17
N ALA A 78 11.72 -3.97 12.15
CA ALA A 78 12.40 -3.44 13.34
C ALA A 78 11.97 -2.00 13.67
N GLU A 79 11.39 -1.29 12.73
CA GLU A 79 10.93 0.09 12.95
C GLU A 79 9.42 0.17 12.83
N SER A 80 8.79 0.70 13.86
CA SER A 80 7.34 0.95 13.86
C SER A 80 7.06 2.38 13.44
N VAL A 81 6.02 2.54 12.62
CA VAL A 81 5.56 3.85 12.17
C VAL A 81 4.05 3.92 12.31
N VAL A 82 3.52 5.15 12.40
CA VAL A 82 2.08 5.38 12.44
C VAL A 82 1.76 6.61 11.60
N THR A 83 0.69 6.54 10.82
CA THR A 83 0.25 7.64 9.97
C THR A 83 -0.40 8.72 10.82
N VAL A 84 0.07 9.96 10.67
CA VAL A 84 -0.48 11.13 11.35
C VAL A 84 -1.55 11.77 10.47
N SER A 85 -1.25 11.95 9.18
CA SER A 85 -2.22 12.45 8.21
C SER A 85 -1.94 11.84 6.85
N CYS A 86 -3.01 11.71 6.07
CA CYS A 86 -2.93 11.13 4.74
C CYS A 86 -3.97 11.81 3.85
N ASN A 87 -3.52 12.37 2.74
CA ASN A 87 -4.38 13.05 1.77
C ASN A 87 -4.39 12.27 0.47
N ASN A 88 -5.58 11.99 -0.05
CA ASN A 88 -5.75 11.14 -1.21
C ASN A 88 -6.56 11.86 -2.29
N GLU A 89 -6.09 11.80 -3.53
CA GLU A 89 -6.87 12.16 -4.72
C GLU A 89 -7.22 10.90 -5.49
N PHE A 90 -8.51 10.68 -5.73
CA PHE A 90 -8.99 9.55 -6.53
C PHE A 90 -9.03 9.99 -7.99
N VAL A 91 -8.14 9.41 -8.81
CA VAL A 91 -7.90 9.91 -10.17
C VAL A 91 -8.68 9.12 -11.21
N ALA A 92 -8.74 7.79 -11.08
CA ALA A 92 -9.43 6.92 -12.02
C ALA A 92 -9.89 5.65 -11.31
N PRO A 93 -10.94 4.98 -11.80
CA PRO A 93 -11.43 3.76 -11.17
C PRO A 93 -10.53 2.56 -11.45
N ALA A 94 -10.56 1.59 -10.54
CA ALA A 94 -10.03 0.26 -10.76
C ALA A 94 -11.17 -0.75 -10.60
N SER A 95 -11.12 -1.87 -11.32
CA SER A 95 -12.22 -2.82 -11.40
C SER A 95 -11.77 -4.22 -11.01
N GLU A 96 -12.74 -5.07 -10.71
CA GLU A 96 -12.51 -6.48 -10.35
C GLU A 96 -11.58 -7.16 -11.37
N GLY A 97 -10.63 -7.93 -10.88
CA GLY A 97 -9.66 -8.67 -11.69
C GLY A 97 -8.41 -7.88 -12.03
N GLU A 98 -8.42 -6.55 -11.89
CA GLU A 98 -7.26 -5.74 -12.18
C GLU A 98 -6.22 -5.82 -11.07
N LEU A 99 -4.94 -5.64 -11.43
CA LEU A 99 -3.84 -5.55 -10.48
C LEU A 99 -3.57 -4.09 -10.18
N VAL A 100 -3.78 -3.69 -8.94
CA VAL A 100 -3.40 -2.35 -8.48
C VAL A 100 -1.99 -2.44 -7.91
N THR A 101 -1.10 -1.60 -8.42
CA THR A 101 0.28 -1.53 -7.94
C THR A 101 0.53 -0.18 -7.29
N GLY A 102 1.50 -0.14 -6.37
CA GLY A 102 1.86 1.07 -5.69
C GLY A 102 3.36 1.26 -5.62
N GLU A 103 3.76 2.52 -5.57
CA GLU A 103 5.15 2.90 -5.32
C GLU A 103 5.17 4.15 -4.46
N ALA A 104 6.11 4.19 -3.52
CA ALA A 104 6.23 5.32 -2.60
C ALA A 104 7.61 5.93 -2.70
N GLU A 105 7.66 7.24 -2.48
CA GLU A 105 8.92 7.97 -2.39
C GLU A 105 8.96 8.79 -1.11
N THR A 106 10.14 8.90 -0.53
CA THR A 106 10.39 9.72 0.64
C THR A 106 10.68 11.15 0.19
N ILE A 107 9.85 12.10 0.64
CA ILE A 107 10.07 13.51 0.38
C ILE A 107 11.11 14.05 1.35
N ARG A 108 10.94 13.71 2.63
CA ARG A 108 11.92 14.05 3.67
C ARG A 108 11.80 13.08 4.83
N ARG A 109 12.94 12.54 5.25
CA ARG A 109 13.02 11.69 6.44
C ARG A 109 13.64 12.50 7.57
N GLY A 110 12.81 12.90 8.54
CA GLY A 110 13.26 13.56 9.74
C GLY A 110 13.53 12.54 10.85
N ARG A 111 13.93 13.04 12.00
CA ARG A 111 14.20 12.19 13.18
C ARG A 111 12.94 11.49 13.67
N ASN A 112 11.81 12.20 13.74
CA ASN A 112 10.55 11.68 14.26
C ASN A 112 9.45 11.60 13.21
N ILE A 113 9.55 12.39 12.16
CA ILE A 113 8.51 12.56 11.14
C ILE A 113 9.11 12.28 9.77
N VAL A 114 8.35 11.52 8.96
CA VAL A 114 8.71 11.25 7.57
C VAL A 114 7.58 11.80 6.70
N PHE A 115 7.94 12.58 5.69
CA PHE A 115 7.01 13.05 4.67
C PHE A 115 7.11 12.13 3.46
N MET A 116 5.99 11.52 3.07
CA MET A 116 5.94 10.49 2.04
C MET A 116 4.93 10.87 0.97
N ARG A 117 5.11 10.30 -0.20
CA ARG A 117 4.18 10.39 -1.31
C ARG A 117 4.08 9.05 -2.01
N CYS A 118 2.90 8.69 -2.53
CA CYS A 118 2.77 7.48 -3.35
C CYS A 118 1.80 7.69 -4.50
N ALA A 119 1.92 6.82 -5.50
CA ALA A 119 0.97 6.70 -6.58
C ALA A 119 0.54 5.23 -6.68
N LEU A 120 -0.76 5.02 -6.88
CA LEU A 120 -1.34 3.71 -7.17
C LEU A 120 -1.74 3.69 -8.64
N ARG A 121 -1.49 2.55 -9.31
CA ARG A 121 -1.72 2.42 -10.75
C ARG A 121 -2.40 1.11 -11.09
N VAL A 122 -3.09 1.11 -12.23
CA VAL A 122 -3.46 -0.09 -12.98
C VAL A 122 -2.76 0.04 -14.32
N GLY A 123 -1.76 -0.80 -14.59
CA GLY A 123 -0.87 -0.60 -15.74
C GLY A 123 -0.19 0.77 -15.63
N ASP A 124 -0.32 1.56 -16.67
CA ASP A 124 0.25 2.93 -16.70
C ASP A 124 -0.70 4.00 -16.17
N GLN A 125 -1.96 3.64 -15.92
CA GLN A 125 -2.97 4.59 -15.47
C GLN A 125 -2.89 4.82 -13.97
N ILE A 126 -2.67 6.06 -13.55
CA ILE A 126 -2.77 6.42 -12.13
C ILE A 126 -4.23 6.33 -11.70
N VAL A 127 -4.50 5.63 -10.60
CA VAL A 127 -5.84 5.53 -10.02
C VAL A 127 -5.97 6.35 -8.74
N LEU A 128 -4.85 6.59 -8.04
CA LEU A 128 -4.86 7.39 -6.82
C LEU A 128 -3.46 7.99 -6.62
N THR A 129 -3.42 9.23 -6.15
CA THR A 129 -2.19 9.82 -5.61
C THR A 129 -2.41 10.12 -4.14
N SER A 130 -1.35 10.00 -3.34
CA SER A 130 -1.45 10.19 -1.90
C SER A 130 -0.19 10.85 -1.36
N SER A 131 -0.37 11.68 -0.33
CA SER A 131 0.73 12.21 0.46
C SER A 131 0.43 11.99 1.93
N ALA A 132 1.46 11.77 2.74
CA ALA A 132 1.28 11.45 4.13
C ALA A 132 2.38 12.05 5.01
N VAL A 133 2.00 12.31 6.26
CA VAL A 133 2.91 12.61 7.34
C VAL A 133 2.89 11.40 8.25
N ILE A 134 4.05 10.79 8.46
CA ILE A 134 4.17 9.53 9.20
C ILE A 134 5.12 9.74 10.37
N LYS A 135 4.69 9.29 11.55
CA LYS A 135 5.49 9.38 12.76
C LYS A 135 6.30 8.10 12.95
N ARG A 136 7.58 8.27 13.26
CA ARG A 136 8.46 7.17 13.62
C ARG A 136 8.34 6.93 15.12
N LEU A 137 7.99 5.69 15.47
CA LEU A 137 7.85 5.32 16.89
C LEU A 137 9.15 4.73 17.46
N GLY A 138 10.16 4.58 16.62
CA GLY A 138 11.42 3.98 17.01
C GLY A 138 11.43 2.47 16.79
N LYS A 139 12.51 1.85 17.23
CA LYS A 139 12.69 0.41 17.05
C LYS A 139 11.93 -0.36 18.10
N LYS A 140 11.42 -1.50 17.68
CA LYS A 140 10.81 -2.45 18.60
C LYS A 140 11.86 -3.09 19.50
#